data_1d5e57e1685f1d145cb6f0468f2494f3
#
_entry.id   1d5e57e1685f1d145cb6f0468f2494f3
#
_cell.length_a   1.000
_cell.length_b   1.000
_cell.length_c   1.000
_cell.angle_alpha   90.00
_cell.angle_beta   90.00
_cell.angle_gamma   90.00
#
_symmetry.space_group_name_H-M   'P 1'
#
loop_
_entity.id
_entity.type
_entity.pdbx_description
1 polymer ?
#
loop_
_entity_poly.entity_id
_entity_poly.type
_entity_poly.pdbx_seq_one_letter_code
_entity_poly.pdbx_strand_id
1 'polypeptide(L)'
;HMLTTQAFNALLKTLEEPPGFVKFILATTDPLKLPATILSRTQHFRFNKIAQTDVIHHLSHILNEENIDYENEALEILSRSGQGSLRDTLTMLDQAIIFSKGRVTTSAVVDMLGLIDPEVMDTIFQVVLNKGDITAIVKELENYEVSQVCDEMTIYLKHRMLEKDS
;
A
#
# COMPACT_ATOMS: atom_id res chain seq x y z
N HIS A 1 -15.98 0.57 -12.46
CA HIS A 1 -17.21 0.07 -12.93
C HIS A 1 -18.51 0.85 -12.54
N MET A 2 -18.58 2.08 -13.00
CA MET A 2 -19.78 2.89 -12.76
C MET A 2 -20.81 2.82 -13.91
N LEU A 3 -20.48 2.12 -15.00
CA LEU A 3 -21.41 1.92 -16.11
C LEU A 3 -22.28 0.70 -15.87
N THR A 4 -23.59 0.90 -16.04
CA THR A 4 -24.57 -0.20 -16.01
C THR A 4 -24.46 -1.05 -17.28
N THR A 5 -25.00 -2.25 -17.27
CA THR A 5 -25.07 -3.12 -18.46
C THR A 5 -25.81 -2.44 -19.61
N GLN A 6 -26.84 -1.67 -19.30
CA GLN A 6 -27.60 -0.89 -20.30
C GLN A 6 -26.75 0.20 -20.93
N ALA A 7 -25.93 0.92 -20.14
CA ALA A 7 -25.03 1.94 -20.64
C ALA A 7 -23.92 1.33 -21.51
N PHE A 8 -23.40 0.14 -21.18
CA PHE A 8 -22.47 -0.60 -22.02
C PHE A 8 -23.10 -0.95 -23.36
N ASN A 9 -24.33 -1.46 -23.37
CA ASN A 9 -25.04 -1.82 -24.59
C ASN A 9 -25.29 -0.59 -25.52
N ALA A 10 -25.55 0.58 -24.92
CA ALA A 10 -25.70 1.82 -25.69
C ALA A 10 -24.36 2.26 -26.35
N LEU A 11 -23.24 1.99 -25.68
CA LEU A 11 -21.90 2.30 -26.21
C LEU A 11 -21.40 1.33 -27.28
N LEU A 12 -21.97 0.11 -27.36
CA LEU A 12 -21.47 -0.93 -28.27
C LEU A 12 -21.44 -0.45 -29.73
N LYS A 13 -22.50 0.20 -30.23
CA LYS A 13 -22.54 0.73 -31.60
C LYS A 13 -21.40 1.69 -31.88
N THR A 14 -21.13 2.60 -30.95
CA THR A 14 -20.07 3.62 -31.11
C THR A 14 -18.67 3.01 -30.95
N LEU A 15 -18.54 1.92 -30.17
CA LEU A 15 -17.29 1.18 -30.03
C LEU A 15 -16.99 0.29 -31.25
N GLU A 16 -18.02 -0.16 -31.97
CA GLU A 16 -17.87 -0.94 -33.20
C GLU A 16 -17.43 -0.07 -34.38
N GLU A 17 -18.01 1.12 -34.49
CA GLU A 17 -17.73 2.08 -35.56
C GLU A 17 -17.44 3.46 -34.96
N PRO A 18 -16.29 3.64 -34.28
CA PRO A 18 -15.96 4.92 -33.67
C PRO A 18 -15.70 5.98 -34.75
N PRO A 19 -16.18 7.22 -34.59
CA PRO A 19 -15.77 8.33 -35.43
C PRO A 19 -14.25 8.46 -35.45
N GLY A 20 -13.66 8.78 -36.63
CA GLY A 20 -12.20 8.77 -36.82
C GLY A 20 -11.40 9.68 -35.86
N PHE A 21 -12.06 10.63 -35.22
CA PHE A 21 -11.48 11.57 -34.26
C PHE A 21 -11.71 11.14 -32.77
N VAL A 22 -12.41 10.00 -32.51
CA VAL A 22 -12.73 9.53 -31.17
C VAL A 22 -11.90 8.30 -30.83
N LYS A 23 -11.27 8.32 -29.66
CA LYS A 23 -10.62 7.16 -29.06
C LYS A 23 -11.24 6.86 -27.69
N PHE A 24 -11.60 5.60 -27.46
CA PHE A 24 -12.15 5.15 -26.18
C PHE A 24 -11.05 4.57 -25.32
N ILE A 25 -10.93 5.05 -24.08
CA ILE A 25 -10.05 4.50 -23.05
C ILE A 25 -10.95 4.04 -21.91
N LEU A 26 -10.96 2.73 -21.66
CA LEU A 26 -11.72 2.11 -20.58
C LEU A 26 -10.75 1.71 -19.47
N ALA A 27 -11.03 2.13 -18.25
CA ALA A 27 -10.24 1.77 -17.07
C ALA A 27 -11.11 1.01 -16.08
N THR A 28 -10.63 -0.14 -15.60
CA THR A 28 -11.32 -0.96 -14.61
C THR A 28 -10.34 -1.69 -13.72
N THR A 29 -10.71 -1.92 -12.48
CA THR A 29 -9.98 -2.79 -11.55
C THR A 29 -10.35 -4.26 -11.73
N ASP A 30 -11.45 -4.56 -12.43
CA ASP A 30 -11.96 -5.91 -12.64
C ASP A 30 -12.38 -6.10 -14.10
N PRO A 31 -11.46 -6.58 -14.96
CA PRO A 31 -11.77 -6.79 -16.37
C PRO A 31 -12.79 -7.89 -16.59
N LEU A 32 -12.95 -8.85 -15.66
CA LEU A 32 -13.90 -9.96 -15.80
C LEU A 32 -15.36 -9.50 -15.73
N LYS A 33 -15.62 -8.31 -15.18
CA LYS A 33 -16.96 -7.71 -15.15
C LYS A 33 -17.33 -6.99 -16.45
N LEU A 34 -16.38 -6.86 -17.39
CA LEU A 34 -16.69 -6.29 -18.69
C LEU A 34 -17.34 -7.34 -19.61
N PRO A 35 -18.38 -6.94 -20.38
CA PRO A 35 -18.95 -7.84 -21.38
C PRO A 35 -17.91 -8.31 -22.40
N ALA A 36 -18.01 -9.58 -22.82
CA ALA A 36 -17.11 -10.15 -23.81
C ALA A 36 -17.09 -9.36 -25.13
N THR A 37 -18.22 -8.75 -25.47
CA THR A 37 -18.37 -7.87 -26.64
C THR A 37 -17.51 -6.61 -26.60
N ILE A 38 -17.24 -6.07 -25.40
CA ILE A 38 -16.29 -4.96 -25.18
C ILE A 38 -14.85 -5.48 -25.27
N LEU A 39 -14.58 -6.59 -24.59
CA LEU A 39 -13.25 -7.18 -24.52
C LEU A 39 -12.71 -7.54 -25.91
N SER A 40 -13.55 -8.07 -26.80
CA SER A 40 -13.14 -8.45 -28.15
C SER A 40 -12.82 -7.26 -29.10
N ARG A 41 -13.22 -6.02 -28.71
CA ARG A 41 -13.05 -4.80 -29.51
C ARG A 41 -12.04 -3.82 -28.91
N THR A 42 -11.40 -4.20 -27.82
CA THR A 42 -10.44 -3.33 -27.10
C THR A 42 -9.09 -4.02 -27.01
N GLN A 43 -8.03 -3.22 -27.04
CA GLN A 43 -6.70 -3.68 -26.71
C GLN A 43 -6.52 -3.61 -25.18
N HIS A 44 -6.05 -4.69 -24.59
CA HIS A 44 -5.91 -4.81 -23.14
C HIS A 44 -4.49 -4.47 -22.71
N PHE A 45 -4.40 -3.54 -21.76
CA PHE A 45 -3.16 -3.22 -21.05
C PHE A 45 -3.36 -3.54 -19.57
N ARG A 46 -2.57 -4.46 -19.06
CA ARG A 46 -2.62 -4.83 -17.64
C ARG A 46 -1.59 -4.03 -16.86
N PHE A 47 -2.04 -3.31 -15.85
CA PHE A 47 -1.20 -2.65 -14.88
C PHE A 47 -1.13 -3.50 -13.60
N ASN A 48 0.07 -3.91 -13.23
CA ASN A 48 0.33 -4.62 -11.99
C ASN A 48 0.59 -3.63 -10.84
N LYS A 49 0.54 -4.12 -9.60
CA LYS A 49 1.04 -3.37 -8.45
C LYS A 49 2.51 -3.02 -8.67
N ILE A 50 2.91 -1.83 -8.26
CA ILE A 50 4.31 -1.38 -8.33
C ILE A 50 5.10 -2.15 -7.27
N ALA A 51 6.32 -2.60 -7.62
CA ALA A 51 7.19 -3.27 -6.68
C ALA A 51 7.60 -2.33 -5.54
N GLN A 52 7.71 -2.86 -4.34
CA GLN A 52 8.06 -2.07 -3.15
C GLN A 52 9.39 -1.33 -3.32
N THR A 53 10.37 -1.97 -3.93
CA THR A 53 11.68 -1.37 -4.23
C THR A 53 11.56 -0.14 -5.13
N ASP A 54 10.71 -0.20 -6.15
CA ASP A 54 10.51 0.92 -7.08
C ASP A 54 9.78 2.08 -6.37
N VAL A 55 8.83 1.76 -5.50
CA VAL A 55 8.15 2.76 -4.67
C VAL A 55 9.14 3.47 -3.75
N ILE A 56 9.96 2.72 -3.00
CA ILE A 56 10.97 3.29 -2.09
C ILE A 56 11.93 4.18 -2.86
N HIS A 57 12.44 3.71 -4.00
CA HIS A 57 13.33 4.51 -4.84
C HIS A 57 12.67 5.82 -5.31
N HIS A 58 11.39 5.78 -5.65
CA HIS A 58 10.64 6.98 -6.06
C HIS A 58 10.43 7.94 -4.89
N LEU A 59 10.08 7.45 -3.69
CA LEU A 59 9.96 8.27 -2.49
C LEU A 59 11.28 8.95 -2.11
N SER A 60 12.38 8.20 -2.14
CA SER A 60 13.71 8.75 -1.86
C SER A 60 14.12 9.81 -2.87
N HIS A 61 13.80 9.62 -4.15
CA HIS A 61 14.04 10.63 -5.18
C HIS A 61 13.29 11.93 -4.89
N ILE A 62 11.99 11.85 -4.57
CA ILE A 62 11.18 13.03 -4.24
C ILE A 62 11.77 13.77 -3.02
N LEU A 63 12.08 13.06 -1.94
CA LEU A 63 12.60 13.68 -0.72
C LEU A 63 13.97 14.34 -0.95
N ASN A 64 14.83 13.74 -1.78
CA ASN A 64 16.10 14.33 -2.15
C ASN A 64 15.92 15.62 -3.00
N GLU A 65 14.98 15.63 -3.95
CA GLU A 65 14.67 16.83 -4.76
C GLU A 65 14.11 17.97 -3.89
N GLU A 66 13.30 17.63 -2.88
CA GLU A 66 12.73 18.60 -1.93
C GLU A 66 13.70 18.96 -0.77
N ASN A 67 14.90 18.37 -0.72
CA ASN A 67 15.89 18.52 0.35
C ASN A 67 15.33 18.20 1.75
N ILE A 68 14.57 17.13 1.85
CA ILE A 68 13.99 16.61 3.10
C ILE A 68 14.78 15.39 3.56
N ASP A 69 15.28 15.44 4.79
CA ASP A 69 15.96 14.32 5.41
C ASP A 69 14.97 13.18 5.73
N TYR A 70 15.42 11.94 5.57
CA TYR A 70 14.58 10.77 5.84
C TYR A 70 15.39 9.58 6.36
N GLU A 71 14.69 8.66 7.00
CA GLU A 71 15.19 7.34 7.39
C GLU A 71 14.67 6.30 6.38
N ASN A 72 15.53 5.40 5.91
CA ASN A 72 15.16 4.39 4.93
C ASN A 72 14.02 3.50 5.42
N GLU A 73 14.05 3.14 6.70
CA GLU A 73 13.02 2.32 7.35
C GLU A 73 11.63 3.01 7.32
N ALA A 74 11.58 4.34 7.46
CA ALA A 74 10.35 5.11 7.31
C ALA A 74 9.76 4.94 5.90
N LEU A 75 10.59 4.96 4.85
CA LEU A 75 10.14 4.75 3.48
C LEU A 75 9.66 3.32 3.23
N GLU A 76 10.29 2.33 3.86
CA GLU A 76 9.84 0.94 3.80
C GLU A 76 8.44 0.77 4.42
N ILE A 77 8.20 1.40 5.57
CA ILE A 77 6.90 1.39 6.24
C ILE A 77 5.84 2.05 5.35
N LEU A 78 6.11 3.25 4.82
CA LEU A 78 5.21 3.96 3.92
C LEU A 78 4.88 3.14 2.66
N SER A 79 5.90 2.56 2.03
CA SER A 79 5.73 1.74 0.83
C SER A 79 4.88 0.49 1.09
N ARG A 80 5.09 -0.16 2.24
CA ARG A 80 4.31 -1.33 2.67
C ARG A 80 2.86 -0.95 2.94
N SER A 81 2.63 0.15 3.67
CA SER A 81 1.30 0.65 4.01
C SER A 81 0.48 1.05 2.78
N GLY A 82 1.14 1.53 1.71
CA GLY A 82 0.50 1.87 0.44
C GLY A 82 0.06 0.67 -0.41
N GLN A 83 0.44 -0.56 -0.03
CA GLN A 83 -0.01 -1.82 -0.65
C GLN A 83 0.11 -1.87 -2.19
N GLY A 84 1.11 -1.18 -2.74
CA GLY A 84 1.36 -1.09 -4.18
C GLY A 84 0.54 -0.02 -4.90
N SER A 85 -0.17 0.85 -4.17
CA SER A 85 -0.79 2.06 -4.67
C SER A 85 0.15 3.25 -4.48
N LEU A 86 0.77 3.73 -5.55
CA LEU A 86 1.66 4.89 -5.48
C LEU A 86 0.92 6.15 -5.01
N ARG A 87 -0.33 6.34 -5.44
CA ARG A 87 -1.14 7.49 -5.01
C ARG A 87 -1.30 7.53 -3.49
N ASP A 88 -1.68 6.40 -2.88
CA ASP A 88 -1.91 6.33 -1.44
C ASP A 88 -0.59 6.49 -0.68
N THR A 89 0.49 5.90 -1.19
CA THR A 89 1.83 6.05 -0.63
C THR A 89 2.31 7.51 -0.65
N LEU A 90 2.11 8.23 -1.77
CA LEU A 90 2.46 9.65 -1.87
C LEU A 90 1.63 10.51 -0.92
N THR A 91 0.33 10.21 -0.77
CA THR A 91 -0.51 10.90 0.20
C THR A 91 -0.01 10.70 1.63
N MET A 92 0.41 9.47 1.99
CA MET A 92 1.01 9.19 3.29
C MET A 92 2.37 9.87 3.45
N LEU A 93 3.17 9.96 2.39
CA LEU A 93 4.45 10.69 2.42
C LEU A 93 4.24 12.19 2.72
N ASP A 94 3.28 12.83 2.05
CA ASP A 94 2.95 14.24 2.30
C ASP A 94 2.53 14.46 3.76
N GLN A 95 1.70 13.55 4.29
CA GLN A 95 1.29 13.59 5.69
C GLN A 95 2.50 13.39 6.64
N ALA A 96 3.40 12.46 6.32
CA ALA A 96 4.60 12.20 7.11
C ALA A 96 5.53 13.41 7.15
N ILE A 97 5.73 14.10 6.03
CA ILE A 97 6.54 15.33 5.96
C ILE A 97 5.96 16.40 6.88
N ILE A 98 4.65 16.62 6.85
CA ILE A 98 3.97 17.61 7.69
C ILE A 98 4.06 17.22 9.17
N PHE A 99 3.79 15.96 9.49
CA PHE A 99 3.79 15.43 10.86
C PHE A 99 5.18 15.49 11.50
N SER A 100 6.21 15.15 10.74
CA SER A 100 7.61 15.09 11.21
C SER A 100 8.35 16.44 11.18
N LYS A 101 7.68 17.52 10.76
CA LYS A 101 8.25 18.88 10.69
C LYS A 101 9.53 18.96 9.84
N GLY A 102 9.59 18.22 8.75
CA GLY A 102 10.64 18.34 7.73
C GLY A 102 11.74 17.29 7.78
N ARG A 103 11.66 16.30 8.69
CA ARG A 103 12.51 15.11 8.67
C ARG A 103 11.67 13.85 8.84
N VAL A 104 11.58 13.02 7.82
CA VAL A 104 10.76 11.80 7.85
C VAL A 104 11.47 10.70 8.63
N THR A 105 11.12 10.54 9.90
CA THR A 105 11.67 9.51 10.79
C THR A 105 10.74 8.33 10.91
N THR A 106 11.29 7.15 11.24
CA THR A 106 10.54 5.91 11.47
C THR A 106 9.49 6.10 12.56
N SER A 107 9.88 6.68 13.69
CA SER A 107 8.97 6.94 14.83
C SER A 107 7.80 7.85 14.42
N ALA A 108 8.06 8.95 13.67
CA ALA A 108 6.99 9.83 13.21
C ALA A 108 6.01 9.14 12.25
N VAL A 109 6.51 8.25 11.38
CA VAL A 109 5.64 7.48 10.46
C VAL A 109 4.83 6.44 11.21
N VAL A 110 5.42 5.73 12.17
CA VAL A 110 4.74 4.76 13.04
C VAL A 110 3.61 5.43 13.81
N ASP A 111 3.90 6.56 14.47
CA ASP A 111 2.91 7.34 15.23
C ASP A 111 1.78 7.86 14.33
N MET A 112 2.13 8.42 13.17
CA MET A 112 1.16 8.97 12.22
C MET A 112 0.19 7.91 11.67
N LEU A 113 0.71 6.72 11.39
CA LEU A 113 -0.09 5.61 10.86
C LEU A 113 -0.79 4.80 11.96
N GLY A 114 -0.48 5.09 13.24
CA GLY A 114 -0.99 4.32 14.38
C GLY A 114 -0.51 2.87 14.38
N LEU A 115 0.67 2.60 13.83
CA LEU A 115 1.26 1.27 13.78
C LEU A 115 1.89 0.91 15.12
N ILE A 116 2.06 -0.38 15.36
CA ILE A 116 2.81 -0.85 16.54
C ILE A 116 4.30 -0.67 16.25
N ASP A 117 5.03 -0.11 17.23
CA ASP A 117 6.47 0.06 17.11
C ASP A 117 7.15 -1.29 16.84
N PRO A 118 8.04 -1.39 15.84
CA PRO A 118 8.77 -2.62 15.56
C PRO A 118 9.54 -3.18 16.76
N GLU A 119 10.05 -2.33 17.65
CA GLU A 119 10.74 -2.76 18.89
C GLU A 119 9.77 -3.42 19.87
N VAL A 120 8.54 -2.90 19.97
CA VAL A 120 7.48 -3.52 20.79
C VAL A 120 7.12 -4.88 20.21
N MET A 121 7.00 -4.99 18.90
CA MET A 121 6.72 -6.25 18.23
C MET A 121 7.83 -7.28 18.47
N ASP A 122 9.10 -6.89 18.38
CA ASP A 122 10.23 -7.79 18.67
C ASP A 122 10.20 -8.25 20.13
N THR A 123 9.91 -7.36 21.06
CA THR A 123 9.76 -7.67 22.48
C THR A 123 8.63 -8.68 22.73
N ILE A 124 7.48 -8.52 22.07
CA ILE A 124 6.35 -9.47 22.17
C ILE A 124 6.83 -10.88 21.79
N PHE A 125 7.50 -11.01 20.65
CA PHE A 125 7.95 -12.32 20.20
C PHE A 125 9.03 -12.91 21.08
N GLN A 126 9.98 -12.12 21.58
CA GLN A 126 10.99 -12.57 22.52
C GLN A 126 10.36 -13.10 23.81
N VAL A 127 9.40 -12.39 24.37
CA VAL A 127 8.73 -12.81 25.61
C VAL A 127 7.89 -14.07 25.37
N VAL A 128 7.17 -14.16 24.27
CA VAL A 128 6.37 -15.35 23.92
C VAL A 128 7.27 -16.58 23.72
N LEU A 129 8.38 -16.44 22.96
CA LEU A 129 9.30 -17.55 22.71
C LEU A 129 10.01 -18.03 23.97
N ASN A 130 10.34 -17.12 24.88
CA ASN A 130 11.02 -17.43 26.16
C ASN A 130 10.03 -17.82 27.29
N LYS A 131 8.72 -17.93 26.97
CA LYS A 131 7.65 -18.21 27.95
C LYS A 131 7.65 -17.24 29.14
N GLY A 132 7.96 -15.96 28.85
CA GLY A 132 7.94 -14.88 29.83
C GLY A 132 6.54 -14.40 30.18
N ASP A 133 6.46 -13.43 31.10
CA ASP A 133 5.20 -12.78 31.47
C ASP A 133 4.75 -11.79 30.44
N ILE A 134 3.63 -12.05 29.78
CA ILE A 134 3.04 -11.20 28.74
C ILE A 134 2.16 -10.08 29.30
N THR A 135 1.93 -10.01 30.62
CA THR A 135 0.95 -9.10 31.22
C THR A 135 1.25 -7.63 30.94
N ALA A 136 2.53 -7.26 30.97
CA ALA A 136 2.96 -5.88 30.68
C ALA A 136 2.73 -5.52 29.21
N ILE A 137 3.02 -6.46 28.31
CA ILE A 137 2.88 -6.29 26.86
C ILE A 137 1.40 -6.19 26.46
N VAL A 138 0.54 -7.02 27.05
CA VAL A 138 -0.92 -6.98 26.81
C VAL A 138 -1.47 -5.59 27.12
N LYS A 139 -1.02 -4.97 28.23
CA LYS A 139 -1.44 -3.61 28.58
C LYS A 139 -1.01 -2.56 27.55
N GLU A 140 0.15 -2.71 26.97
CA GLU A 140 0.64 -1.81 25.90
C GLU A 140 -0.17 -1.97 24.63
N LEU A 141 -0.59 -3.19 24.32
CA LEU A 141 -1.42 -3.51 23.17
C LEU A 141 -2.91 -3.14 23.35
N GLU A 142 -3.39 -2.83 24.55
CA GLU A 142 -4.77 -2.40 24.78
C GLU A 142 -5.16 -1.12 24.01
N ASN A 143 -4.18 -0.33 23.59
CA ASN A 143 -4.39 0.87 22.80
C ASN A 143 -4.62 0.61 21.30
N TYR A 144 -4.43 -0.62 20.83
CA TYR A 144 -4.53 -1.02 19.42
C TYR A 144 -5.73 -1.95 19.20
N GLU A 145 -6.31 -1.89 18.01
CA GLU A 145 -7.34 -2.82 17.59
C GLU A 145 -6.75 -4.24 17.47
N VAL A 146 -7.46 -5.24 17.98
CA VAL A 146 -6.99 -6.63 17.98
C VAL A 146 -6.69 -7.15 16.57
N SER A 147 -7.50 -6.76 15.59
CA SER A 147 -7.29 -7.09 14.18
C SER A 147 -5.97 -6.54 13.66
N GLN A 148 -5.65 -5.29 13.99
CA GLN A 148 -4.38 -4.64 13.63
C GLN A 148 -3.19 -5.37 14.25
N VAL A 149 -3.26 -5.69 15.54
CA VAL A 149 -2.21 -6.45 16.23
C VAL A 149 -1.93 -7.78 15.51
N CYS A 150 -2.98 -8.52 15.16
CA CYS A 150 -2.85 -9.80 14.47
C CYS A 150 -2.23 -9.64 13.07
N ASP A 151 -2.64 -8.61 12.32
CA ASP A 151 -2.11 -8.35 10.99
C ASP A 151 -0.63 -7.97 11.03
N GLU A 152 -0.23 -7.10 11.96
CA GLU A 152 1.16 -6.70 12.13
C GLU A 152 2.04 -7.85 12.66
N MET A 153 1.53 -8.67 13.58
CA MET A 153 2.21 -9.91 14.01
C MET A 153 2.46 -10.85 12.82
N THR A 154 1.47 -10.99 11.95
CA THR A 154 1.60 -11.83 10.75
C THR A 154 2.66 -11.30 9.78
N ILE A 155 2.68 -9.98 9.57
CA ILE A 155 3.69 -9.31 8.73
C ILE A 155 5.09 -9.47 9.32
N TYR A 156 5.23 -9.26 10.64
CA TYR A 156 6.50 -9.43 11.35
C TYR A 156 7.04 -10.86 11.23
N LEU A 157 6.21 -11.86 11.48
CA LEU A 157 6.60 -13.28 11.34
C LEU A 157 7.05 -13.61 9.92
N LYS A 158 6.31 -13.13 8.92
CA LYS A 158 6.68 -13.33 7.51
C LYS A 158 8.05 -12.74 7.19
N HIS A 159 8.35 -11.54 7.69
CA HIS A 159 9.66 -10.91 7.52
C HIS A 159 10.78 -11.74 8.15
N ARG A 160 10.59 -12.15 9.40
CA ARG A 160 11.59 -12.97 10.12
C ARG A 160 11.83 -14.34 9.48
N MET A 161 10.82 -14.94 8.85
CA MET A 161 10.98 -16.20 8.12
C MET A 161 11.82 -16.01 6.86
N LEU A 162 11.61 -14.90 6.13
CA LEU A 162 12.34 -14.62 4.89
C LEU A 162 13.81 -14.21 5.15
N GLU A 163 14.10 -13.54 6.26
CA GLU A 163 15.47 -13.18 6.65
C GLU A 163 16.34 -14.39 7.04
N LYS A 164 15.74 -15.51 7.47
CA LYS A 164 16.47 -16.74 7.82
C LYS A 164 16.87 -17.59 6.62
N ASP A 165 16.30 -17.34 5.47
CA ASP A 165 16.58 -18.07 4.22
C ASP A 165 17.58 -17.32 3.30
N SER A 166 18.17 -16.23 3.77
CA SER A 166 19.25 -15.44 3.11
C SER A 166 20.54 -15.56 3.87
#